data_12f06e7df195893ad6c78941e1c2327d
#
_entry.id   12f06e7df195893ad6c78941e1c2327d
#
_cell.length_a   1.000
_cell.length_b   1.000
_cell.length_c   1.000
_cell.angle_alpha   90.00
_cell.angle_beta   90.00
_cell.angle_gamma   90.00
#
_symmetry.space_group_name_H-M   'P 1'
#
loop_
_entity.id
_entity.type
_entity.pdbx_description
1 polymer ?
#
loop_
_entity_poly.entity_id
_entity_poly.type
_entity_poly.pdbx_seq_one_letter_code
_entity_poly.pdbx_strand_id
1 'polypeptide(L)'
;MSFFSKIFGKSKLNYRKRYELLHSAISGTMSQVYRARDRETGQLVALKILDMKKTTAVEARFKGQHKPTEGEIAVLFNHPYIVKTFEQGLTTEGEQYLVMEYLEGTGLNNVLMVQQDLMAGARVFYIRQVAEALQEVHNKGFIHRDICPRNLLFVGDGTVLKLTDFGLSVPNRPPFTDPGNRTGTANYMAPELVRRKPTDIRLDVFSFGVTIYEMCTRQLPWPRGDSGNAAMSHSEPPIPILEFRPQINKTLARAIHSCIEPDVSKRCPNMKQFLQMIAKAENEDE
;
A
#
# COMPACT_ATOMS: atom_id res chain seq x y z
N MET A 1 -28.03 17.10 6.29
CA MET A 1 -27.03 17.16 7.41
C MET A 1 -26.12 15.96 7.26
N SER A 2 -24.83 16.23 7.03
CA SER A 2 -23.84 15.23 6.62
C SER A 2 -23.56 14.22 7.74
N PHE A 3 -23.47 12.95 7.38
CA PHE A 3 -23.06 11.83 8.25
C PHE A 3 -21.66 12.03 8.90
N PHE A 4 -20.88 12.98 8.37
CA PHE A 4 -19.53 13.33 8.81
C PHE A 4 -19.47 14.14 10.12
N SER A 5 -20.56 14.74 10.59
CA SER A 5 -20.54 15.59 11.80
C SER A 5 -20.54 14.83 13.14
N LYS A 6 -20.72 13.52 13.14
CA LYS A 6 -20.72 12.70 14.37
C LYS A 6 -19.36 12.18 14.84
N ILE A 7 -18.30 12.35 14.03
CA ILE A 7 -16.96 11.81 14.35
C ILE A 7 -16.07 12.84 15.08
N PHE A 8 -16.38 14.13 15.01
CA PHE A 8 -15.55 15.21 15.56
C PHE A 8 -15.79 15.57 17.05
N GLY A 9 -16.48 14.73 17.82
CA GLY A 9 -16.75 14.94 19.25
C GLY A 9 -15.91 14.09 20.20
N LYS A 10 -14.92 13.32 19.74
CA LYS A 10 -14.06 12.54 20.65
C LYS A 10 -13.02 13.44 21.30
N SER A 11 -12.93 13.38 22.63
CA SER A 11 -11.88 14.01 23.43
C SER A 11 -10.51 13.63 22.91
N LYS A 12 -9.57 14.60 22.89
CA LYS A 12 -8.18 14.32 22.48
C LYS A 12 -7.57 13.20 23.33
N LEU A 13 -6.90 12.26 22.68
CA LEU A 13 -6.33 11.08 23.33
C LEU A 13 -5.01 11.41 24.03
N ASN A 14 -4.96 11.20 25.34
CA ASN A 14 -3.66 11.05 26.01
C ASN A 14 -3.22 9.59 25.89
N TYR A 15 -2.50 9.29 24.80
CA TYR A 15 -2.10 7.91 24.49
C TYR A 15 -1.18 7.30 25.54
N ARG A 16 -0.31 8.11 26.20
CA ARG A 16 0.58 7.63 27.25
C ARG A 16 -0.17 7.20 28.52
N LYS A 17 -1.34 7.80 28.77
CA LYS A 17 -2.20 7.40 29.88
C LYS A 17 -3.01 6.13 29.54
N ARG A 18 -3.53 6.02 28.31
CA ARG A 18 -4.38 4.89 27.89
C ARG A 18 -3.56 3.65 27.51
N TYR A 19 -2.43 3.83 26.86
CA TYR A 19 -1.62 2.72 26.33
C TYR A 19 -0.34 2.53 27.12
N GLU A 20 -0.01 1.28 27.39
CA GLU A 20 1.32 0.85 27.81
C GLU A 20 2.16 0.57 26.57
N LEU A 21 3.20 1.38 26.33
CA LEU A 21 4.11 1.19 25.21
C LEU A 21 5.12 0.08 25.56
N LEU A 22 5.09 -1.06 24.86
CA LEU A 22 5.84 -2.25 25.22
C LEU A 22 7.26 -2.27 24.64
N HIS A 23 7.49 -1.60 23.50
CA HIS A 23 8.79 -1.50 22.86
C HIS A 23 9.01 -0.10 22.28
N SER A 24 10.28 0.23 22.01
CA SER A 24 10.62 1.44 21.23
C SER A 24 9.91 1.42 19.88
N ALA A 25 9.48 2.60 19.44
CA ALA A 25 8.80 2.74 18.17
C ALA A 25 9.63 2.25 16.99
N ILE A 26 8.99 1.57 16.06
CA ILE A 26 9.54 1.41 14.72
C ILE A 26 9.33 2.75 14.01
N SER A 27 10.44 3.46 13.76
CA SER A 27 10.40 4.75 13.07
C SER A 27 10.17 4.53 11.58
N GLY A 28 9.00 4.93 11.11
CA GLY A 28 8.71 5.09 9.68
C GLY A 28 9.16 6.46 9.17
N THR A 29 9.03 6.68 7.86
CA THR A 29 9.39 7.96 7.24
C THR A 29 8.54 9.12 7.77
N MET A 30 7.27 8.88 8.13
CA MET A 30 6.28 9.90 8.48
C MET A 30 5.60 9.67 9.83
N SER A 31 5.97 8.61 10.56
CA SER A 31 5.29 8.20 11.80
C SER A 31 6.18 7.36 12.68
N GLN A 32 5.74 7.20 13.91
CA GLN A 32 6.24 6.22 14.88
C GLN A 32 5.15 5.19 15.14
N VAL A 33 5.49 3.91 15.05
CA VAL A 33 4.57 2.80 15.34
C VAL A 33 5.04 2.06 16.57
N TYR A 34 4.19 2.01 17.59
CA TYR A 34 4.46 1.34 18.85
C TYR A 34 3.66 0.04 18.94
N ARG A 35 4.29 -1.02 19.42
CA ARG A 35 3.58 -2.13 20.03
C ARG A 35 3.07 -1.66 21.38
N ALA A 36 1.77 -1.67 21.58
CA ALA A 36 1.15 -1.11 22.77
C ALA A 36 0.06 -2.04 23.31
N ARG A 37 -0.16 -1.98 24.63
CA ARG A 37 -1.28 -2.64 25.30
C ARG A 37 -2.28 -1.57 25.74
N ASP A 38 -3.51 -1.70 25.32
CA ASP A 38 -4.61 -0.87 25.81
C ASP A 38 -4.89 -1.24 27.29
N ARG A 39 -4.76 -0.27 28.20
CA ARG A 39 -4.94 -0.50 29.65
C ARG A 39 -6.40 -0.76 30.03
N GLU A 40 -7.35 -0.33 29.19
CA GLU A 40 -8.78 -0.50 29.45
C GLU A 40 -9.27 -1.89 29.01
N THR A 41 -8.76 -2.39 27.86
CA THR A 41 -9.21 -3.67 27.28
C THR A 41 -8.23 -4.81 27.44
N GLY A 42 -6.95 -4.52 27.77
CA GLY A 42 -5.86 -5.49 27.80
C GLY A 42 -5.35 -5.91 26.41
N GLN A 43 -5.97 -5.43 25.34
CA GLN A 43 -5.68 -5.84 23.97
C GLN A 43 -4.32 -5.29 23.49
N LEU A 44 -3.56 -6.12 22.77
CA LEU A 44 -2.39 -5.67 22.01
C LEU A 44 -2.82 -4.97 20.74
N VAL A 45 -2.23 -3.80 20.50
CA VAL A 45 -2.50 -2.95 19.33
C VAL A 45 -1.20 -2.38 18.75
N ALA A 46 -1.24 -2.02 17.48
CA ALA A 46 -0.25 -1.15 16.88
C ALA A 46 -0.75 0.30 16.96
N LEU A 47 -0.05 1.12 17.74
CA LEU A 47 -0.35 2.54 17.88
C LEU A 47 0.58 3.33 16.97
N LYS A 48 0.02 3.90 15.89
CA LYS A 48 0.74 4.77 14.94
C LYS A 48 0.50 6.22 15.32
N ILE A 49 1.57 6.97 15.58
CA ILE A 49 1.55 8.42 15.82
C ILE A 49 2.22 9.09 14.64
N LEU A 50 1.52 10.00 13.98
CA LEU A 50 2.03 10.68 12.79
C LEU A 50 2.87 11.90 13.19
N ASP A 51 4.00 12.10 12.49
CA ASP A 51 4.82 13.29 12.62
C ASP A 51 4.05 14.51 12.09
N MET A 52 3.70 15.43 12.98
CA MET A 52 2.86 16.59 12.66
C MET A 52 3.47 17.47 11.57
N LYS A 53 4.80 17.69 11.58
CA LYS A 53 5.46 18.52 10.57
C LYS A 53 5.40 17.90 9.18
N LYS A 54 5.69 16.61 9.09
CA LYS A 54 5.68 15.85 7.83
C LYS A 54 4.26 15.67 7.28
N THR A 55 3.30 15.37 8.16
CA THR A 55 1.88 15.26 7.80
C THR A 55 1.36 16.58 7.26
N THR A 56 1.60 17.69 7.97
CA THR A 56 1.22 19.03 7.51
C THR A 56 1.85 19.38 6.15
N ALA A 57 3.10 19.01 5.91
CA ALA A 57 3.77 19.24 4.63
C ALA A 57 3.13 18.43 3.46
N VAL A 58 2.65 17.23 3.73
CA VAL A 58 1.90 16.42 2.73
C VAL A 58 0.51 16.99 2.51
N GLU A 59 -0.21 17.34 3.57
CA GLU A 59 -1.56 17.93 3.50
C GLU A 59 -1.56 19.30 2.81
N ALA A 60 -0.49 20.10 2.99
CA ALA A 60 -0.33 21.38 2.32
C ALA A 60 -0.32 21.30 0.79
N ARG A 61 0.01 20.13 0.22
CA ARG A 61 -0.07 19.88 -1.23
C ARG A 61 -1.52 19.83 -1.74
N PHE A 62 -2.48 19.61 -0.83
CA PHE A 62 -3.90 19.57 -1.08
C PHE A 62 -4.63 20.79 -0.50
N LYS A 63 -3.91 21.91 -0.34
CA LYS A 63 -4.46 23.14 0.26
C LYS A 63 -5.71 23.60 -0.47
N GLY A 64 -6.80 23.81 0.28
CA GLY A 64 -8.12 24.12 -0.27
C GLY A 64 -8.94 22.92 -0.74
N GLN A 65 -8.36 21.71 -0.70
CA GLN A 65 -9.03 20.45 -1.03
C GLN A 65 -9.18 19.65 0.27
N HIS A 66 -10.38 19.38 0.72
CA HIS A 66 -10.61 18.58 1.93
C HIS A 66 -10.21 17.12 1.70
N LYS A 67 -8.88 16.85 1.67
CA LYS A 67 -8.35 15.48 1.62
C LYS A 67 -8.64 14.78 2.95
N PRO A 68 -9.28 13.60 2.96
CA PRO A 68 -9.40 12.81 4.17
C PRO A 68 -8.02 12.46 4.73
N THR A 69 -7.90 12.44 6.07
CA THR A 69 -6.68 12.01 6.75
C THR A 69 -6.40 10.52 6.52
N GLU A 70 -5.21 10.06 6.81
CA GLU A 70 -4.88 8.63 6.75
C GLU A 70 -5.84 7.81 7.61
N GLY A 71 -6.11 8.25 8.84
CA GLY A 71 -7.00 7.55 9.76
C GLY A 71 -8.45 7.50 9.27
N GLU A 72 -8.97 8.60 8.70
CA GLU A 72 -10.31 8.64 8.13
C GLU A 72 -10.49 7.66 6.96
N ILE A 73 -9.42 7.43 6.18
CA ILE A 73 -9.43 6.44 5.10
C ILE A 73 -9.31 5.03 5.67
N ALA A 74 -8.32 4.80 6.55
CA ALA A 74 -7.99 3.46 7.05
C ALA A 74 -9.13 2.79 7.83
N VAL A 75 -9.91 3.54 8.60
CA VAL A 75 -11.05 3.00 9.37
C VAL A 75 -12.22 2.50 8.49
N LEU A 76 -12.23 2.84 7.19
CA LEU A 76 -13.27 2.39 6.26
C LEU A 76 -13.12 0.94 5.84
N PHE A 77 -11.93 0.34 6.07
CA PHE A 77 -11.62 -0.99 5.61
C PHE A 77 -11.82 -2.04 6.70
N ASN A 78 -12.58 -3.08 6.34
CA ASN A 78 -12.71 -4.31 7.11
C ASN A 78 -12.59 -5.49 6.14
N HIS A 79 -11.35 -5.84 5.81
CA HIS A 79 -11.02 -6.85 4.80
C HIS A 79 -9.91 -7.76 5.33
N PRO A 80 -9.92 -9.08 5.08
CA PRO A 80 -8.92 -10.00 5.63
C PRO A 80 -7.48 -9.64 5.22
N TYR A 81 -7.29 -9.03 4.06
CA TYR A 81 -5.98 -8.69 3.51
C TYR A 81 -5.66 -7.18 3.58
N ILE A 82 -6.36 -6.43 4.44
CA ILE A 82 -6.03 -5.04 4.79
C ILE A 82 -5.86 -4.95 6.30
N VAL A 83 -4.84 -4.25 6.76
CA VAL A 83 -4.62 -4.01 8.19
C VAL A 83 -5.80 -3.25 8.76
N LYS A 84 -6.45 -3.84 9.78
CA LYS A 84 -7.65 -3.25 10.41
C LYS A 84 -7.26 -2.08 11.29
N THR A 85 -7.89 -0.94 11.07
CA THR A 85 -7.81 0.23 11.94
C THR A 85 -9.07 0.28 12.80
N PHE A 86 -8.89 0.30 14.13
CA PHE A 86 -9.99 0.31 15.10
C PHE A 86 -10.43 1.73 15.44
N GLU A 87 -9.46 2.64 15.55
CA GLU A 87 -9.68 4.00 16.02
C GLU A 87 -8.70 4.97 15.38
N GLN A 88 -9.10 6.22 15.24
CA GLN A 88 -8.24 7.32 14.78
C GLN A 88 -8.69 8.64 15.44
N GLY A 89 -7.82 9.63 15.46
CA GLY A 89 -8.13 10.95 16.01
C GLY A 89 -6.90 11.81 16.24
N LEU A 90 -7.01 12.74 17.20
CA LEU A 90 -5.92 13.61 17.61
C LEU A 90 -5.48 13.31 19.05
N THR A 91 -4.18 13.32 19.27
CA THR A 91 -3.59 13.27 20.62
C THR A 91 -3.81 14.59 21.35
N THR A 92 -3.56 14.62 22.66
CA THR A 92 -3.57 15.86 23.46
C THR A 92 -2.53 16.87 22.96
N GLU A 93 -1.48 16.40 22.29
CA GLU A 93 -0.42 17.20 21.68
C GLU A 93 -0.76 17.69 20.26
N GLY A 94 -1.91 17.24 19.71
CA GLY A 94 -2.40 17.65 18.39
C GLY A 94 -1.91 16.78 17.24
N GLU A 95 -1.20 15.69 17.52
CA GLU A 95 -0.76 14.73 16.50
C GLU A 95 -1.90 13.84 16.06
N GLN A 96 -1.93 13.45 14.80
CA GLN A 96 -2.86 12.40 14.32
C GLN A 96 -2.38 11.03 14.82
N TYR A 97 -3.32 10.19 15.26
CA TYR A 97 -3.02 8.80 15.65
C TYR A 97 -3.97 7.80 15.00
N LEU A 98 -3.47 6.57 14.86
CA LEU A 98 -4.26 5.40 14.48
C LEU A 98 -4.00 4.27 15.48
N VAL A 99 -5.07 3.58 15.87
CA VAL A 99 -5.01 2.33 16.62
C VAL A 99 -5.38 1.21 15.67
N MET A 100 -4.44 0.31 15.43
CA MET A 100 -4.59 -0.77 14.45
C MET A 100 -4.44 -2.13 15.13
N GLU A 101 -4.88 -3.20 14.46
CA GLU A 101 -4.52 -4.55 14.86
C GLU A 101 -2.99 -4.68 14.93
N TYR A 102 -2.52 -5.31 15.99
CA TYR A 102 -1.10 -5.65 16.09
C TYR A 102 -0.85 -6.95 15.33
N LEU A 103 0.08 -6.89 14.39
CA LEU A 103 0.46 -8.04 13.57
C LEU A 103 1.87 -8.49 13.95
N GLU A 104 1.99 -9.75 14.34
CA GLU A 104 3.29 -10.42 14.42
C GLU A 104 3.64 -10.94 13.04
N GLY A 105 4.72 -10.39 12.46
CA GLY A 105 5.08 -10.75 11.09
C GLY A 105 6.23 -9.92 10.55
N THR A 106 6.44 -10.02 9.25
CA THR A 106 7.52 -9.31 8.56
C THR A 106 7.05 -8.69 7.26
N GLY A 107 7.66 -7.57 6.88
CA GLY A 107 7.39 -6.93 5.60
C GLY A 107 7.87 -7.78 4.43
N LEU A 108 7.13 -7.74 3.32
CA LEU A 108 7.53 -8.40 2.08
C LEU A 108 8.91 -7.95 1.59
N ASN A 109 9.27 -6.68 1.80
CA ASN A 109 10.61 -6.17 1.50
C ASN A 109 11.72 -6.98 2.20
N ASN A 110 11.51 -7.38 3.46
CA ASN A 110 12.48 -8.19 4.20
C ASN A 110 12.53 -9.62 3.67
N VAL A 111 11.36 -10.20 3.33
CA VAL A 111 11.28 -11.54 2.73
C VAL A 111 12.02 -11.60 1.40
N LEU A 112 11.95 -10.55 0.59
CA LEU A 112 12.66 -10.46 -0.69
C LEU A 112 14.19 -10.37 -0.54
N MET A 113 14.69 -9.91 0.61
CA MET A 113 16.12 -9.80 0.90
C MET A 113 16.76 -11.11 1.36
N VAL A 114 16.00 -12.06 1.91
CA VAL A 114 16.54 -13.34 2.37
C VAL A 114 16.81 -14.28 1.21
N GLN A 115 17.86 -15.10 1.30
CA GLN A 115 18.22 -16.05 0.23
C GLN A 115 17.20 -17.17 0.07
N GLN A 116 16.65 -17.66 1.19
CA GLN A 116 15.61 -18.69 1.17
C GLN A 116 14.32 -18.14 0.55
N ASP A 117 13.75 -18.92 -0.36
CA ASP A 117 12.50 -18.56 -1.01
C ASP A 117 11.29 -18.99 -0.16
N LEU A 118 10.90 -18.11 0.77
CA LEU A 118 9.76 -18.32 1.67
C LEU A 118 8.40 -18.31 0.97
N MET A 119 8.35 -17.91 -0.30
CA MET A 119 7.10 -17.84 -1.07
C MET A 119 6.98 -18.94 -2.12
N ALA A 120 7.97 -19.84 -2.21
CA ALA A 120 7.98 -20.90 -3.21
C ALA A 120 6.69 -21.74 -3.16
N GLY A 121 6.04 -21.91 -4.31
CA GLY A 121 4.79 -22.66 -4.45
C GLY A 121 3.53 -21.90 -4.01
N ALA A 122 3.66 -20.72 -3.38
CA ALA A 122 2.52 -19.97 -2.82
C ALA A 122 2.34 -18.55 -3.40
N ARG A 123 3.19 -18.12 -4.35
CA ARG A 123 3.14 -16.74 -4.87
C ARG A 123 1.80 -16.36 -5.46
N VAL A 124 1.17 -17.24 -6.25
CA VAL A 124 -0.15 -16.97 -6.84
C VAL A 124 -1.19 -16.69 -5.76
N PHE A 125 -1.13 -17.44 -4.66
CA PHE A 125 -2.01 -17.25 -3.50
C PHE A 125 -1.82 -15.86 -2.87
N TYR A 126 -0.58 -15.43 -2.62
CA TYR A 126 -0.30 -14.09 -2.08
C TYR A 126 -0.64 -12.97 -3.05
N ILE A 127 -0.37 -13.16 -4.35
CA ILE A 127 -0.73 -12.20 -5.41
C ILE A 127 -2.24 -11.96 -5.43
N ARG A 128 -3.06 -13.00 -5.26
CA ARG A 128 -4.52 -12.88 -5.16
C ARG A 128 -4.93 -12.05 -3.95
N GLN A 129 -4.33 -12.28 -2.79
CA GLN A 129 -4.64 -11.54 -1.56
C GLN A 129 -4.38 -10.04 -1.73
N VAL A 130 -3.23 -9.67 -2.32
CA VAL A 130 -2.91 -8.26 -2.59
C VAL A 130 -3.86 -7.66 -3.62
N ALA A 131 -4.21 -8.40 -4.68
CA ALA A 131 -5.15 -7.93 -5.70
C ALA A 131 -6.56 -7.70 -5.12
N GLU A 132 -7.04 -8.59 -4.24
CA GLU A 132 -8.33 -8.46 -3.56
C GLU A 132 -8.34 -7.28 -2.57
N ALA A 133 -7.26 -7.10 -1.80
CA ALA A 133 -7.10 -5.93 -0.94
C ALA A 133 -7.17 -4.62 -1.74
N LEU A 134 -6.44 -4.56 -2.84
CA LEU A 134 -6.39 -3.37 -3.69
C LEU A 134 -7.73 -3.14 -4.41
N GLN A 135 -8.43 -4.20 -4.80
CA GLN A 135 -9.79 -4.10 -5.36
C GLN A 135 -10.75 -3.47 -4.34
N GLU A 136 -10.65 -3.84 -3.06
CA GLU A 136 -11.49 -3.24 -2.00
C GLU A 136 -11.19 -1.75 -1.83
N VAL A 137 -9.90 -1.35 -1.87
CA VAL A 137 -9.51 0.07 -1.83
C VAL A 137 -10.16 0.85 -2.99
N HIS A 138 -10.09 0.31 -4.20
CA HIS A 138 -10.68 0.92 -5.39
C HIS A 138 -12.21 0.95 -5.34
N ASN A 139 -12.85 -0.10 -4.83
CA ASN A 139 -14.31 -0.17 -4.66
C ASN A 139 -14.83 0.88 -3.67
N LYS A 140 -14.04 1.24 -2.65
CA LYS A 140 -14.33 2.33 -1.71
C LYS A 140 -14.07 3.72 -2.31
N GLY A 141 -13.61 3.81 -3.56
CA GLY A 141 -13.38 5.06 -4.27
C GLY A 141 -12.06 5.74 -3.93
N PHE A 142 -11.04 4.99 -3.52
CA PHE A 142 -9.71 5.52 -3.22
C PHE A 142 -8.64 4.96 -4.17
N ILE A 143 -7.54 5.71 -4.30
CA ILE A 143 -6.27 5.30 -4.89
C ILE A 143 -5.27 5.23 -3.74
N HIS A 144 -4.56 4.11 -3.58
CA HIS A 144 -3.60 3.91 -2.48
C HIS A 144 -2.32 4.74 -2.66
N ARG A 145 -1.79 4.79 -3.88
CA ARG A 145 -0.62 5.57 -4.35
C ARG A 145 0.76 5.11 -3.84
N ASP A 146 0.82 4.11 -2.97
CA ASP A 146 2.11 3.59 -2.48
C ASP A 146 2.10 2.06 -2.33
N ILE A 147 1.65 1.35 -3.36
CA ILE A 147 1.76 -0.11 -3.40
C ILE A 147 3.22 -0.48 -3.65
N CYS A 148 3.85 -1.10 -2.68
CA CYS A 148 5.23 -1.56 -2.73
C CYS A 148 5.49 -2.62 -1.64
N PRO A 149 6.58 -3.39 -1.68
CA PRO A 149 6.85 -4.46 -0.72
C PRO A 149 6.86 -4.02 0.75
N ARG A 150 7.23 -2.77 1.06
CA ARG A 150 7.24 -2.25 2.44
C ARG A 150 5.85 -2.18 3.06
N ASN A 151 4.83 -1.96 2.23
CA ASN A 151 3.45 -1.76 2.64
C ASN A 151 2.63 -3.06 2.56
N LEU A 152 3.32 -4.21 2.46
CA LEU A 152 2.75 -5.55 2.48
C LEU A 152 3.39 -6.35 3.61
N LEU A 153 2.57 -6.83 4.56
CA LEU A 153 3.01 -7.51 5.76
C LEU A 153 2.53 -8.96 5.77
N PHE A 154 3.46 -9.91 5.85
CA PHE A 154 3.15 -11.29 6.20
C PHE A 154 2.77 -11.37 7.67
N VAL A 155 1.71 -12.13 7.98
CA VAL A 155 1.12 -12.21 9.31
C VAL A 155 1.17 -13.65 9.85
N GLY A 156 1.48 -13.77 11.12
CA GLY A 156 1.47 -15.04 11.84
C GLY A 156 2.43 -16.07 11.25
N ASP A 157 1.88 -17.19 10.83
CA ASP A 157 2.61 -18.29 10.18
C ASP A 157 3.01 -18.03 8.72
N GLY A 158 2.77 -16.81 8.23
CA GLY A 158 3.07 -16.43 6.85
C GLY A 158 2.00 -16.77 5.83
N THR A 159 0.84 -17.27 6.23
CA THR A 159 -0.25 -17.62 5.29
C THR A 159 -1.07 -16.43 4.83
N VAL A 160 -0.96 -15.28 5.49
CA VAL A 160 -1.72 -14.06 5.16
C VAL A 160 -0.76 -12.92 4.84
N LEU A 161 -1.02 -12.24 3.71
CA LEU A 161 -0.33 -11.01 3.31
C LEU A 161 -1.31 -9.84 3.36
N LYS A 162 -1.03 -8.83 4.21
CA LYS A 162 -1.91 -7.68 4.41
C LYS A 162 -1.33 -6.38 3.88
N LEU A 163 -2.18 -5.59 3.22
CA LEU A 163 -1.90 -4.23 2.79
C LEU A 163 -2.01 -3.26 3.98
N THR A 164 -1.06 -2.34 4.10
CA THR A 164 -1.02 -1.30 5.14
C THR A 164 -0.62 0.06 4.56
N ASP A 165 -0.67 1.10 5.40
CA ASP A 165 -0.18 2.45 5.16
C ASP A 165 -0.95 3.24 4.09
N PHE A 166 -2.02 3.91 4.53
CA PHE A 166 -2.87 4.78 3.70
C PHE A 166 -2.44 6.26 3.70
N GLY A 167 -1.23 6.58 4.16
CA GLY A 167 -0.74 7.96 4.30
C GLY A 167 -0.69 8.77 3.00
N LEU A 168 -0.50 8.09 1.85
CA LEU A 168 -0.51 8.73 0.53
C LEU A 168 -1.83 8.56 -0.23
N SER A 169 -2.80 7.86 0.33
CA SER A 169 -4.07 7.58 -0.32
C SER A 169 -4.90 8.83 -0.55
N VAL A 170 -5.64 8.84 -1.66
CA VAL A 170 -6.51 9.95 -2.06
C VAL A 170 -7.83 9.42 -2.63
N PRO A 171 -8.92 10.21 -2.60
CA PRO A 171 -10.14 9.90 -3.34
C PRO A 171 -9.87 9.79 -4.86
N ASN A 172 -10.48 8.79 -5.53
CA ASN A 172 -10.40 8.61 -6.98
C ASN A 172 -11.37 9.55 -7.71
N ARG A 173 -11.12 10.86 -7.59
CA ARG A 173 -11.92 11.91 -8.25
C ARG A 173 -11.16 13.23 -8.27
N PRO A 174 -11.48 14.15 -9.18
CA PRO A 174 -10.98 15.52 -9.11
C PRO A 174 -11.30 16.18 -7.75
N PRO A 175 -10.44 17.06 -7.24
CA PRO A 175 -9.16 17.48 -7.83
C PRO A 175 -7.97 16.56 -7.46
N PHE A 176 -8.18 15.44 -6.77
CA PHE A 176 -7.10 14.55 -6.28
C PHE A 176 -6.42 13.75 -7.40
N THR A 177 -7.11 13.57 -8.52
CA THR A 177 -6.64 12.88 -9.72
C THR A 177 -6.03 13.82 -10.76
N ASP A 178 -6.10 15.14 -10.52
CA ASP A 178 -5.55 16.14 -11.41
C ASP A 178 -4.02 16.13 -11.44
N PRO A 179 -3.39 16.63 -12.51
CA PRO A 179 -1.95 16.71 -12.65
C PRO A 179 -1.28 17.48 -11.50
N GLY A 180 -0.09 17.05 -11.09
CA GLY A 180 0.78 17.86 -10.24
C GLY A 180 1.35 17.18 -9.00
N ASN A 181 0.67 16.20 -8.43
CA ASN A 181 1.09 15.60 -7.17
C ASN A 181 1.92 14.31 -7.41
N ARG A 182 3.25 14.45 -7.37
CA ARG A 182 4.19 13.34 -7.55
C ARG A 182 4.63 12.81 -6.18
N THR A 183 3.92 11.81 -5.67
CA THR A 183 4.21 11.13 -4.39
C THR A 183 4.12 9.62 -4.55
N GLY A 184 4.95 8.88 -3.83
CA GLY A 184 5.03 7.42 -3.84
C GLY A 184 6.47 6.95 -3.80
N THR A 185 6.68 5.64 -3.81
CA THR A 185 8.00 4.98 -3.82
C THR A 185 8.54 4.90 -5.25
N ALA A 186 9.65 5.58 -5.54
CA ALA A 186 10.14 5.87 -6.89
C ALA A 186 10.19 4.66 -7.85
N ASN A 187 10.74 3.51 -7.40
CA ASN A 187 10.84 2.30 -8.21
C ASN A 187 9.50 1.65 -8.59
N TYR A 188 8.38 2.11 -8.00
CA TYR A 188 7.03 1.58 -8.22
C TYR A 188 6.07 2.62 -8.81
N MET A 189 6.54 3.85 -9.05
CA MET A 189 5.69 4.93 -9.58
C MET A 189 5.32 4.69 -11.04
N ALA A 190 4.05 4.88 -11.37
CA ALA A 190 3.58 4.82 -12.74
C ALA A 190 4.08 6.01 -13.58
N PRO A 191 4.33 5.82 -14.90
CA PRO A 191 4.87 6.86 -15.78
C PRO A 191 4.02 8.13 -15.84
N GLU A 192 2.69 8.01 -15.83
CA GLU A 192 1.77 9.15 -15.84
C GLU A 192 1.91 10.03 -14.59
N LEU A 193 2.18 9.43 -13.43
CA LEU A 193 2.43 10.19 -12.19
C LEU A 193 3.73 10.98 -12.29
N VAL A 194 4.78 10.36 -12.83
CA VAL A 194 6.10 10.99 -13.03
C VAL A 194 5.99 12.14 -14.02
N ARG A 195 5.22 11.96 -15.09
CA ARG A 195 4.97 12.94 -16.14
C ARG A 195 3.91 13.98 -15.78
N ARG A 196 3.39 13.95 -14.54
CA ARG A 196 2.36 14.87 -14.02
C ARG A 196 1.12 14.92 -14.92
N LYS A 197 0.67 13.76 -15.41
CA LYS A 197 -0.59 13.62 -16.13
C LYS A 197 -1.74 13.33 -15.15
N PRO A 198 -3.01 13.46 -15.58
CA PRO A 198 -4.15 12.98 -14.80
C PRO A 198 -3.97 11.49 -14.43
N THR A 199 -4.41 11.12 -13.25
CA THR A 199 -4.25 9.76 -12.70
C THR A 199 -5.61 9.17 -12.33
N ASP A 200 -5.68 7.84 -12.25
CA ASP A 200 -6.81 7.08 -11.73
C ASP A 200 -6.31 5.80 -11.02
N ILE A 201 -7.21 4.86 -10.75
CA ILE A 201 -6.86 3.59 -10.08
C ILE A 201 -5.78 2.79 -10.82
N ARG A 202 -5.57 3.02 -12.12
CA ARG A 202 -4.53 2.31 -12.90
C ARG A 202 -3.12 2.69 -12.48
N LEU A 203 -2.96 3.79 -11.73
CA LEU A 203 -1.72 4.11 -11.04
C LEU A 203 -1.32 2.99 -10.06
N ASP A 204 -2.28 2.54 -9.25
CA ASP A 204 -2.04 1.44 -8.31
C ASP A 204 -1.87 0.10 -9.03
N VAL A 205 -2.57 -0.11 -10.17
CA VAL A 205 -2.40 -1.31 -11.00
C VAL A 205 -0.95 -1.44 -11.47
N PHE A 206 -0.32 -0.31 -11.87
CA PHE A 206 1.09 -0.30 -12.25
C PHE A 206 2.01 -0.66 -11.08
N SER A 207 1.84 0.02 -9.94
CA SER A 207 2.65 -0.22 -8.75
C SER A 207 2.48 -1.66 -8.22
N PHE A 208 1.27 -2.21 -8.30
CA PHE A 208 0.99 -3.61 -8.02
C PHE A 208 1.75 -4.53 -8.99
N GLY A 209 1.69 -4.25 -10.30
CA GLY A 209 2.42 -5.02 -11.31
C GLY A 209 3.92 -5.08 -11.05
N VAL A 210 4.55 -3.94 -10.72
CA VAL A 210 5.97 -3.89 -10.34
C VAL A 210 6.25 -4.71 -9.07
N THR A 211 5.38 -4.59 -8.07
CA THR A 211 5.51 -5.32 -6.80
C THR A 211 5.46 -6.83 -6.99
N ILE A 212 4.49 -7.33 -7.76
CA ILE A 212 4.36 -8.77 -8.00
C ILE A 212 5.41 -9.31 -8.98
N TYR A 213 5.91 -8.48 -9.90
CA TYR A 213 7.09 -8.82 -10.72
C TYR A 213 8.29 -9.08 -9.79
N GLU A 214 8.57 -8.15 -8.85
CA GLU A 214 9.64 -8.31 -7.86
C GLU A 214 9.41 -9.52 -6.92
N MET A 215 8.17 -9.80 -6.53
CA MET A 215 7.82 -11.02 -5.79
C MET A 215 8.20 -12.29 -6.53
N CYS A 216 8.03 -12.32 -7.86
CA CYS A 216 8.30 -13.50 -8.68
C CYS A 216 9.79 -13.65 -9.02
N THR A 217 10.52 -12.56 -9.18
CA THR A 217 11.89 -12.56 -9.76
C THR A 217 12.97 -12.09 -8.79
N ARG A 218 12.60 -11.39 -7.71
CA ARG A 218 13.50 -10.61 -6.83
C ARG A 218 14.25 -9.50 -7.56
N GLN A 219 13.84 -9.19 -8.79
CA GLN A 219 14.36 -8.12 -9.62
C GLN A 219 13.26 -7.13 -9.96
N LEU A 220 13.62 -5.89 -10.25
CA LEU A 220 12.69 -4.91 -10.79
C LEU A 220 12.60 -5.04 -12.31
N PRO A 221 11.44 -4.71 -12.91
CA PRO A 221 11.28 -4.73 -14.37
C PRO A 221 12.13 -3.68 -15.12
N TRP A 222 12.66 -2.71 -14.39
CA TRP A 222 13.65 -1.73 -14.86
C TRP A 222 14.81 -1.68 -13.88
N PRO A 223 16.02 -1.29 -14.33
CA PRO A 223 17.16 -1.16 -13.44
C PRO A 223 16.84 -0.27 -12.24
N ARG A 224 17.23 -0.70 -11.05
CA ARG A 224 17.08 0.08 -9.83
C ARG A 224 17.82 1.40 -9.95
N GLY A 225 17.17 2.50 -9.69
CA GLY A 225 17.76 3.82 -9.79
C GLY A 225 17.51 4.66 -8.54
N ASP A 226 18.25 5.74 -8.41
CA ASP A 226 18.02 6.76 -7.39
C ASP A 226 16.67 7.42 -7.62
N SER A 227 16.08 7.92 -6.54
CA SER A 227 14.69 8.37 -6.43
C SER A 227 14.19 9.39 -7.49
N GLY A 228 15.08 10.01 -8.25
CA GLY A 228 14.72 10.89 -9.38
C GLY A 228 14.69 10.17 -10.74
N ASN A 229 15.62 9.25 -10.97
CA ASN A 229 15.86 8.62 -12.28
C ASN A 229 15.10 7.29 -12.44
N ALA A 230 14.90 6.53 -11.37
CA ALA A 230 14.23 5.23 -11.43
C ALA A 230 12.87 5.29 -12.17
N ALA A 231 12.04 6.25 -11.80
CA ALA A 231 10.71 6.39 -12.37
C ALA A 231 10.71 6.94 -13.83
N MET A 232 11.80 7.52 -14.30
CA MET A 232 11.92 8.01 -15.69
C MET A 232 12.02 6.85 -16.68
N SER A 233 12.70 5.76 -16.31
CA SER A 233 12.85 4.55 -17.14
C SER A 233 11.55 3.76 -17.30
N HIS A 234 10.55 3.98 -16.44
CA HIS A 234 9.26 3.27 -16.52
C HIS A 234 8.43 3.58 -17.78
N SER A 235 8.93 4.46 -18.65
CA SER A 235 8.34 4.74 -19.96
C SER A 235 8.89 3.85 -21.06
N GLU A 236 10.01 3.19 -20.78
CA GLU A 236 10.63 2.23 -21.68
C GLU A 236 10.01 0.84 -21.49
N PRO A 237 10.15 -0.08 -22.44
CA PRO A 237 9.70 -1.46 -22.25
C PRO A 237 10.35 -2.09 -21.01
N PRO A 238 9.58 -2.80 -20.17
CA PRO A 238 10.14 -3.54 -19.04
C PRO A 238 10.95 -4.75 -19.52
N ILE A 239 11.92 -5.16 -18.72
CA ILE A 239 12.64 -6.42 -18.94
C ILE A 239 11.59 -7.56 -18.90
N PRO A 240 11.57 -8.48 -19.89
CA PRO A 240 10.65 -9.61 -19.87
C PRO A 240 10.87 -10.48 -18.62
N ILE A 241 9.81 -10.81 -17.90
CA ILE A 241 9.90 -11.60 -16.66
C ILE A 241 10.54 -12.98 -16.90
N LEU A 242 10.38 -13.52 -18.11
CA LEU A 242 10.96 -14.79 -18.55
C LEU A 242 12.49 -14.78 -18.58
N GLU A 243 13.14 -13.61 -18.65
CA GLU A 243 14.60 -13.51 -18.55
C GLU A 243 15.11 -13.88 -17.15
N PHE A 244 14.34 -13.57 -16.13
CA PHE A 244 14.70 -13.87 -14.73
C PHE A 244 14.06 -15.16 -14.21
N ARG A 245 12.89 -15.53 -14.76
CA ARG A 245 12.17 -16.73 -14.35
C ARG A 245 11.57 -17.46 -15.57
N PRO A 246 12.40 -18.23 -16.31
CA PRO A 246 11.97 -18.90 -17.55
C PRO A 246 10.80 -19.89 -17.34
N GLN A 247 10.65 -20.45 -16.13
CA GLN A 247 9.61 -21.46 -15.81
C GLN A 247 8.31 -20.83 -15.29
N ILE A 248 8.22 -19.49 -15.19
CA ILE A 248 7.01 -18.85 -14.68
C ILE A 248 5.80 -19.19 -15.55
N ASN A 249 4.67 -19.46 -14.89
CA ASN A 249 3.41 -19.68 -15.59
C ASN A 249 3.10 -18.57 -16.59
N LYS A 250 2.94 -18.91 -17.87
CA LYS A 250 2.81 -17.93 -18.97
C LYS A 250 1.55 -17.05 -18.82
N THR A 251 0.50 -17.57 -18.19
CA THR A 251 -0.71 -16.79 -17.90
C THR A 251 -0.43 -15.73 -16.83
N LEU A 252 0.28 -16.11 -15.78
CA LEU A 252 0.72 -15.18 -14.74
C LEU A 252 1.69 -14.14 -15.32
N ALA A 253 2.68 -14.54 -16.11
CA ALA A 253 3.62 -13.64 -16.77
C ALA A 253 2.90 -12.57 -17.61
N ARG A 254 1.96 -12.98 -18.46
CA ARG A 254 1.15 -12.05 -19.27
C ARG A 254 0.31 -11.10 -18.43
N ALA A 255 -0.30 -11.59 -17.34
CA ALA A 255 -1.08 -10.77 -16.44
C ALA A 255 -0.20 -9.71 -15.74
N ILE A 256 1.00 -10.09 -15.28
CA ILE A 256 1.98 -9.17 -14.68
C ILE A 256 2.37 -8.08 -15.67
N HIS A 257 2.78 -8.46 -16.90
CA HIS A 257 3.17 -7.51 -17.92
C HIS A 257 2.04 -6.55 -18.31
N SER A 258 0.78 -7.03 -18.35
CA SER A 258 -0.35 -6.15 -18.61
C SER A 258 -0.55 -5.07 -17.55
N CYS A 259 -0.13 -5.31 -16.30
CA CYS A 259 -0.20 -4.33 -15.22
C CYS A 259 0.90 -3.26 -15.34
N ILE A 260 2.09 -3.63 -15.78
CA ILE A 260 3.25 -2.72 -15.90
C ILE A 260 3.36 -2.06 -17.29
N GLU A 261 2.33 -2.15 -18.12
CA GLU A 261 2.26 -1.47 -19.41
C GLU A 261 2.41 0.06 -19.23
N PRO A 262 3.41 0.70 -19.86
CA PRO A 262 3.63 2.14 -19.73
C PRO A 262 2.45 2.99 -20.23
N ASP A 263 1.80 2.55 -21.31
CA ASP A 263 0.62 3.21 -21.86
C ASP A 263 -0.62 2.84 -21.03
N VAL A 264 -1.15 3.83 -20.30
CA VAL A 264 -2.33 3.65 -19.42
C VAL A 264 -3.53 3.08 -20.18
N SER A 265 -3.68 3.39 -21.49
CA SER A 265 -4.81 2.90 -22.29
C SER A 265 -4.74 1.40 -22.60
N LYS A 266 -3.53 0.83 -22.60
CA LYS A 266 -3.26 -0.60 -22.84
C LYS A 266 -3.10 -1.39 -21.55
N ARG A 267 -2.88 -0.70 -20.43
CA ARG A 267 -2.70 -1.32 -19.11
C ARG A 267 -3.96 -2.04 -18.65
N CYS A 268 -3.79 -3.13 -17.90
CA CYS A 268 -4.87 -3.81 -17.19
C CYS A 268 -5.74 -2.76 -16.46
N PRO A 269 -7.06 -2.70 -16.71
CA PRO A 269 -7.88 -1.56 -16.28
C PRO A 269 -8.16 -1.55 -14.76
N ASN A 270 -8.17 -2.71 -14.11
CA ASN A 270 -8.51 -2.85 -12.69
C ASN A 270 -8.15 -4.23 -12.14
N MET A 271 -8.22 -4.40 -10.81
CA MET A 271 -7.89 -5.66 -10.14
C MET A 271 -8.87 -6.79 -10.46
N LYS A 272 -10.15 -6.49 -10.74
CA LYS A 272 -11.13 -7.51 -11.15
C LYS A 272 -10.68 -8.19 -12.44
N GLN A 273 -10.25 -7.42 -13.45
CA GLN A 273 -9.73 -7.97 -14.70
C GLN A 273 -8.45 -8.77 -14.48
N PHE A 274 -7.54 -8.27 -13.65
CA PHE A 274 -6.33 -9.01 -13.30
C PHE A 274 -6.64 -10.38 -12.67
N LEU A 275 -7.53 -10.42 -11.66
CA LEU A 275 -7.95 -11.66 -11.00
C LEU A 275 -8.60 -12.64 -11.97
N GLN A 276 -9.38 -12.15 -12.95
CA GLN A 276 -9.94 -12.98 -14.02
C GLN A 276 -8.86 -13.57 -14.92
N MET A 277 -7.82 -12.78 -15.27
CA MET A 277 -6.70 -13.26 -16.09
C MET A 277 -5.96 -14.43 -15.42
N ILE A 278 -5.77 -14.38 -14.10
CA ILE A 278 -5.07 -15.42 -13.35
C ILE A 278 -6.01 -16.46 -12.70
N ALA A 279 -7.30 -16.47 -13.07
CA ALA A 279 -8.29 -17.33 -12.40
C ALA A 279 -7.89 -18.81 -12.41
N LYS A 280 -7.27 -19.30 -13.49
CA LYS A 280 -6.83 -20.69 -13.69
C LYS A 280 -5.35 -20.93 -13.35
N ALA A 281 -4.61 -19.91 -12.94
CA ALA A 281 -3.22 -20.10 -12.52
C ALA A 281 -3.21 -20.60 -11.08
N GLU A 282 -2.97 -21.87 -10.87
CA GLU A 282 -2.88 -22.49 -9.53
C GLU A 282 -1.45 -22.39 -9.00
N ASN A 283 -0.47 -22.60 -9.87
CA ASN A 283 0.94 -22.54 -9.55
C ASN A 283 1.63 -21.38 -10.24
N GLU A 284 2.73 -20.93 -9.65
CA GLU A 284 3.56 -19.84 -10.17
C GLU A 284 4.50 -20.26 -11.29
N ASP A 285 4.81 -21.55 -11.41
CA ASP A 285 5.61 -22.15 -12.48
C ASP A 285 4.79 -23.18 -13.27
N GLU A 286 5.17 -23.41 -14.54
CA GLU A 286 4.59 -24.45 -15.42
C GLU A 286 5.23 -25.81 -15.15
#